data_04572da77adac8bad3e4b20dae946249
#
_entry.id   04572da77adac8bad3e4b20dae946249
#
_cell.length_a   1.000
_cell.length_b   1.000
_cell.length_c   1.000
_cell.angle_alpha   90.00
_cell.angle_beta   90.00
_cell.angle_gamma   90.00
#
_symmetry.space_group_name_H-M   'P 1'
#
loop_
_entity.id
_entity.type
_entity.pdbx_description
1 polymer ?
#
loop_
_entity_poly.entity_id
_entity_poly.type
_entity_poly.pdbx_seq_one_letter_code
_entity_poly.pdbx_strand_id
1 'polypeptide(L)'
;MQTSSRNVAAFTLIELLVVIAIIIILAGLLFAGLRGAQEQARRTQAKNDLTQIVTAVNAFYTEYGKYPISAATDAAGTFGPTGQTNTNNLLFNELRALASSTLNTRKIVFISPPDAKDQTNSRSGIKTSDGQWYDPWGSGYYIWIDGNYDNTIANPYTANAGASPLQIGVIAWSLGADQNGATAAASGDKKTGVYDDDVISWQ
;
A
#
# COMPACT_ATOMS: atom_id res chain seq x y z
N MET A 1 -1.54 73.13 -8.88
CA MET A 1 -1.31 71.69 -8.83
C MET A 1 -0.78 71.35 -7.46
N GLN A 2 -1.59 70.76 -6.57
CA GLN A 2 -1.15 70.31 -5.23
C GLN A 2 -0.74 68.84 -5.35
N THR A 3 0.53 68.54 -5.16
CA THR A 3 1.04 67.17 -5.06
C THR A 3 0.79 66.65 -3.63
N SER A 4 -0.16 65.73 -3.51
CA SER A 4 -0.41 65.01 -2.26
C SER A 4 0.75 64.03 -2.03
N SER A 5 1.60 64.31 -1.04
CA SER A 5 2.63 63.37 -0.58
C SER A 5 1.94 62.24 0.21
N ARG A 6 1.91 61.05 -0.32
CA ARG A 6 1.54 59.85 0.40
C ARG A 6 2.64 59.52 1.43
N ASN A 7 2.30 59.59 2.70
CA ASN A 7 3.16 59.09 3.78
C ASN A 7 3.24 57.56 3.67
N VAL A 8 4.33 57.05 3.18
CA VAL A 8 4.61 55.61 3.21
C VAL A 8 5.15 55.30 4.60
N ALA A 9 4.39 54.57 5.42
CA ALA A 9 4.87 54.11 6.71
C ALA A 9 6.03 53.15 6.46
N ALA A 10 7.22 53.52 6.92
CA ALA A 10 8.40 52.63 6.86
C ALA A 10 8.33 51.62 8.02
N PHE A 11 8.51 50.35 7.69
CA PHE A 11 8.58 49.26 8.67
C PHE A 11 9.79 49.42 9.57
N THR A 12 9.60 49.27 10.88
CA THR A 12 10.71 49.29 11.83
C THR A 12 11.43 47.94 11.87
N LEU A 13 12.74 47.99 12.16
CA LEU A 13 13.57 46.78 12.25
C LEU A 13 13.05 45.81 13.35
N ILE A 14 12.50 46.39 14.43
CA ILE A 14 11.95 45.61 15.55
C ILE A 14 10.63 44.91 15.18
N GLU A 15 9.77 45.53 14.36
CA GLU A 15 8.54 44.88 13.87
C GLU A 15 8.88 43.66 13.02
N LEU A 16 9.89 43.77 12.15
CA LEU A 16 10.32 42.62 11.33
C LEU A 16 10.91 41.51 12.20
N LEU A 17 11.73 41.87 13.22
CA LEU A 17 12.37 40.93 14.12
C LEU A 17 11.33 40.13 14.95
N VAL A 18 10.30 40.79 15.46
CA VAL A 18 9.22 40.13 16.20
C VAL A 18 8.44 39.17 15.33
N VAL A 19 8.14 39.55 14.10
CA VAL A 19 7.42 38.68 13.15
C VAL A 19 8.21 37.43 12.84
N ILE A 20 9.51 37.53 12.50
CA ILE A 20 10.32 36.33 12.22
C ILE A 20 10.49 35.45 13.46
N ALA A 21 10.60 36.04 14.68
CA ALA A 21 10.66 35.25 15.91
C ALA A 21 9.40 34.42 16.13
N ILE A 22 8.20 34.99 15.91
CA ILE A 22 6.93 34.24 15.99
C ILE A 22 6.87 33.15 14.94
N ILE A 23 7.25 33.44 13.70
CA ILE A 23 7.23 32.43 12.60
C ILE A 23 8.16 31.26 12.94
N ILE A 24 9.36 31.51 13.47
CA ILE A 24 10.31 30.45 13.84
C ILE A 24 9.72 29.55 14.94
N ILE A 25 9.08 30.13 15.96
CA ILE A 25 8.46 29.39 17.06
C ILE A 25 7.30 28.51 16.49
N LEU A 26 6.42 29.12 15.70
CA LEU A 26 5.29 28.39 15.10
C LEU A 26 5.75 27.29 14.14
N ALA A 27 6.75 27.54 13.29
CA ALA A 27 7.34 26.55 12.41
C ALA A 27 7.95 25.39 13.20
N GLY A 28 8.68 25.66 14.28
CA GLY A 28 9.27 24.63 15.14
C GLY A 28 8.23 23.67 15.73
N LEU A 29 7.08 24.19 16.17
CA LEU A 29 5.99 23.36 16.69
C LEU A 29 5.31 22.52 15.59
N LEU A 30 5.15 23.05 14.38
CA LEU A 30 4.54 22.35 13.25
C LEU A 30 5.40 21.17 12.77
N PHE A 31 6.72 21.32 12.71
CA PHE A 31 7.59 20.26 12.19
C PHE A 31 7.61 19.00 13.06
N ALA A 32 7.36 19.11 14.37
CA ALA A 32 7.34 17.96 15.27
C ALA A 32 6.19 16.98 14.96
N GLY A 33 5.02 17.48 14.50
CA GLY A 33 3.85 16.65 14.19
C GLY A 33 3.83 16.02 12.79
N LEU A 34 4.59 16.58 11.83
CA LEU A 34 4.50 16.22 10.41
C LEU A 34 4.90 14.77 10.10
N ARG A 35 5.91 14.25 10.79
CA ARG A 35 6.39 12.87 10.55
C ARG A 35 5.33 11.83 10.92
N GLY A 36 4.68 12.00 12.06
CA GLY A 36 3.61 11.08 12.48
C GLY A 36 2.40 11.13 11.55
N ALA A 37 2.01 12.33 11.10
CA ALA A 37 0.90 12.50 10.15
C ALA A 37 1.21 11.87 8.79
N GLN A 38 2.44 11.99 8.29
CA GLN A 38 2.87 11.36 7.04
C GLN A 38 2.85 9.83 7.14
N GLU A 39 3.32 9.27 8.26
CA GLU A 39 3.29 7.82 8.47
C GLU A 39 1.86 7.29 8.55
N GLN A 40 0.97 8.00 9.26
CA GLN A 40 -0.44 7.64 9.30
C GLN A 40 -1.09 7.71 7.91
N ALA A 41 -0.75 8.71 7.10
CA ALA A 41 -1.25 8.82 5.72
C ALA A 41 -0.79 7.64 4.85
N ARG A 42 0.48 7.20 4.97
CA ARG A 42 1.00 6.02 4.27
C ARG A 42 0.28 4.73 4.70
N ARG A 43 0.05 4.53 6.00
CA ARG A 43 -0.71 3.37 6.51
C ARG A 43 -2.14 3.36 5.97
N THR A 44 -2.80 4.51 5.94
CA THR A 44 -4.14 4.65 5.37
C THR A 44 -4.15 4.34 3.87
N GLN A 45 -3.16 4.83 3.13
CA GLN A 45 -3.01 4.52 1.71
C GLN A 45 -2.80 3.02 1.50
N ALA A 46 -1.87 2.39 2.20
CA ALA A 46 -1.64 0.94 2.11
C ALA A 46 -2.92 0.15 2.43
N LYS A 47 -3.69 0.53 3.47
CA LYS A 47 -4.96 -0.12 3.80
C LYS A 47 -5.99 0.01 2.67
N ASN A 48 -6.08 1.17 2.03
CA ASN A 48 -6.95 1.38 0.88
C ASN A 48 -6.52 0.53 -0.32
N ASP A 49 -5.22 0.45 -0.60
CA ASP A 49 -4.67 -0.38 -1.68
C ASP A 49 -4.99 -1.87 -1.44
N LEU A 50 -4.77 -2.36 -0.21
CA LEU A 50 -5.11 -3.74 0.17
C LEU A 50 -6.61 -4.04 0.01
N THR A 51 -7.48 -3.10 0.38
CA THR A 51 -8.92 -3.24 0.20
C THR A 51 -9.29 -3.32 -1.29
N GLN A 52 -8.66 -2.51 -2.13
CA GLN A 52 -8.86 -2.56 -3.58
C GLN A 52 -8.40 -3.89 -4.17
N ILE A 53 -7.24 -4.41 -3.74
CA ILE A 53 -6.70 -5.71 -4.18
C ILE A 53 -7.70 -6.83 -3.85
N VAL A 54 -8.12 -6.95 -2.59
CA VAL A 54 -9.07 -7.97 -2.15
C VAL A 54 -10.41 -7.86 -2.90
N THR A 55 -10.91 -6.63 -3.06
CA THR A 55 -12.15 -6.38 -3.82
C THR A 55 -12.02 -6.80 -5.28
N ALA A 56 -10.91 -6.50 -5.93
CA ALA A 56 -10.68 -6.85 -7.33
C ALA A 56 -10.57 -8.37 -7.55
N VAL A 57 -9.90 -9.10 -6.64
CA VAL A 57 -9.82 -10.56 -6.69
C VAL A 57 -11.20 -11.20 -6.51
N ASN A 58 -12.00 -10.70 -5.57
CA ASN A 58 -13.36 -11.17 -5.34
C ASN A 58 -14.30 -10.81 -6.51
N ALA A 59 -14.13 -9.66 -7.14
CA ALA A 59 -14.87 -9.29 -8.35
C ALA A 59 -14.52 -10.20 -9.53
N PHE A 60 -13.26 -10.56 -9.68
CA PHE A 60 -12.82 -11.55 -10.66
C PHE A 60 -13.48 -12.90 -10.40
N TYR A 61 -13.47 -13.38 -9.14
CA TYR A 61 -14.14 -14.61 -8.75
C TYR A 61 -15.65 -14.58 -9.07
N THR A 62 -16.31 -13.47 -8.79
CA THR A 62 -17.75 -13.30 -9.07
C THR A 62 -18.05 -13.40 -10.57
N GLU A 63 -17.16 -12.86 -11.42
CA GLU A 63 -17.34 -12.84 -12.87
C GLU A 63 -17.01 -14.16 -13.54
N TYR A 64 -15.94 -14.85 -13.08
CA TYR A 64 -15.42 -16.05 -13.73
C TYR A 64 -15.75 -17.37 -13.00
N GLY A 65 -16.29 -17.30 -11.77
CA GLY A 65 -16.53 -18.46 -10.92
C GLY A 65 -15.26 -19.15 -10.41
N LYS A 66 -14.11 -18.53 -10.60
CA LYS A 66 -12.79 -18.99 -10.16
C LYS A 66 -11.85 -17.84 -9.87
N TYR A 67 -10.85 -18.06 -9.04
CA TYR A 67 -9.81 -17.08 -8.77
C TYR A 67 -8.83 -16.93 -9.95
N PRO A 68 -8.13 -15.76 -10.06
CA PRO A 68 -7.13 -15.49 -11.09
C PRO A 68 -5.79 -16.20 -10.81
N ILE A 69 -5.82 -17.52 -10.68
CA ILE A 69 -4.68 -18.39 -10.37
C ILE A 69 -4.49 -19.46 -11.43
N SER A 70 -3.26 -19.90 -11.63
CA SER A 70 -2.90 -20.85 -12.70
C SER A 70 -3.29 -22.29 -12.41
N ALA A 71 -3.49 -22.66 -11.15
CA ALA A 71 -3.91 -23.98 -10.71
C ALA A 71 -4.76 -23.88 -9.44
N ALA A 72 -5.64 -24.85 -9.20
CA ALA A 72 -6.50 -24.91 -8.01
C ALA A 72 -5.72 -25.42 -6.78
N THR A 73 -4.73 -24.66 -6.34
CA THR A 73 -3.89 -24.95 -5.18
C THR A 73 -3.50 -23.63 -4.46
N ASP A 74 -3.32 -23.67 -3.16
CA ASP A 74 -2.89 -22.51 -2.37
C ASP A 74 -1.52 -21.98 -2.79
N ALA A 75 -0.62 -22.87 -3.21
CA ALA A 75 0.69 -22.49 -3.73
C ALA A 75 0.58 -21.61 -4.99
N ALA A 76 -0.39 -21.89 -5.88
CA ALA A 76 -0.66 -21.05 -7.06
C ALA A 76 -1.33 -19.72 -6.68
N GLY A 77 -2.01 -19.66 -5.54
CA GLY A 77 -2.63 -18.45 -4.98
C GLY A 77 -1.71 -17.58 -4.14
N THR A 78 -0.44 -17.96 -3.97
CA THR A 78 0.53 -17.22 -3.14
C THR A 78 1.35 -16.26 -4.00
N PHE A 79 1.11 -14.95 -3.86
CA PHE A 79 1.79 -13.88 -4.59
C PHE A 79 2.55 -12.95 -3.64
N GLY A 80 3.66 -12.41 -4.11
CA GLY A 80 4.48 -11.47 -3.33
C GLY A 80 5.46 -10.67 -4.21
N PRO A 81 6.39 -9.92 -3.60
CA PRO A 81 7.45 -9.22 -4.32
C PRO A 81 8.44 -10.18 -4.99
N THR A 82 9.37 -9.61 -5.75
CA THR A 82 10.48 -10.37 -6.36
C THR A 82 11.19 -11.25 -5.34
N GLY A 83 11.39 -12.53 -5.68
CA GLY A 83 11.96 -13.54 -4.77
C GLY A 83 10.93 -14.49 -4.17
N GLN A 84 9.63 -14.22 -4.33
CA GLN A 84 8.55 -15.17 -4.04
C GLN A 84 8.29 -16.11 -5.22
N THR A 85 7.63 -17.23 -4.96
CA THR A 85 7.31 -18.25 -5.99
C THR A 85 6.50 -17.65 -7.14
N ASN A 86 5.49 -16.85 -6.82
CA ASN A 86 4.75 -16.06 -7.80
C ASN A 86 4.92 -14.58 -7.46
N THR A 87 5.41 -13.81 -8.41
CA THR A 87 5.50 -12.35 -8.25
C THR A 87 4.12 -11.72 -8.42
N ASN A 88 3.85 -10.65 -7.66
CA ASN A 88 2.52 -10.04 -7.61
C ASN A 88 2.07 -9.43 -8.96
N ASN A 89 3.00 -9.12 -9.87
CA ASN A 89 2.66 -8.68 -11.22
C ASN A 89 1.86 -9.74 -12.02
N LEU A 90 2.04 -11.03 -11.75
CA LEU A 90 1.27 -12.08 -12.41
C LEU A 90 -0.23 -11.91 -12.11
N LEU A 91 -0.57 -11.66 -10.85
CA LEU A 91 -1.93 -11.36 -10.43
C LEU A 91 -2.43 -10.04 -11.02
N PHE A 92 -1.64 -8.97 -10.93
CA PHE A 92 -2.05 -7.65 -11.41
C PHE A 92 -2.18 -7.59 -12.93
N ASN A 93 -1.42 -8.36 -13.70
CA ASN A 93 -1.60 -8.48 -15.14
C ASN A 93 -3.00 -9.03 -15.49
N GLU A 94 -3.49 -10.03 -14.75
CA GLU A 94 -4.84 -10.56 -14.91
C GLU A 94 -5.91 -9.56 -14.51
N LEU A 95 -5.78 -8.92 -13.32
CA LEU A 95 -6.77 -7.98 -12.80
C LEU A 95 -6.84 -6.66 -13.59
N ARG A 96 -5.74 -6.25 -14.22
CA ARG A 96 -5.66 -5.05 -15.08
C ARG A 96 -6.01 -5.33 -16.54
N ALA A 97 -6.32 -6.56 -16.89
CA ALA A 97 -6.63 -6.99 -18.25
C ALA A 97 -5.52 -6.69 -19.28
N LEU A 98 -4.25 -6.82 -18.88
CA LEU A 98 -3.13 -6.56 -19.79
C LEU A 98 -3.11 -7.58 -20.95
N ALA A 99 -2.35 -7.27 -21.99
CA ALA A 99 -2.23 -8.16 -23.16
C ALA A 99 -1.72 -9.55 -22.78
N SER A 100 -0.85 -9.64 -21.78
CA SER A 100 -0.28 -10.88 -21.22
C SER A 100 -1.26 -11.70 -20.38
N SER A 101 -2.44 -11.17 -20.01
CA SER A 101 -3.41 -11.90 -19.18
C SER A 101 -4.03 -13.05 -19.97
N THR A 102 -4.05 -14.24 -19.37
CA THR A 102 -4.55 -15.48 -19.97
C THR A 102 -5.83 -15.98 -19.30
N LEU A 103 -6.00 -15.69 -18.02
CA LEU A 103 -7.16 -16.10 -17.21
C LEU A 103 -8.32 -15.12 -17.36
N ASN A 104 -8.03 -13.84 -17.56
CA ASN A 104 -9.00 -12.79 -17.84
C ASN A 104 -9.32 -12.75 -19.35
N THR A 105 -10.03 -13.75 -19.82
CA THR A 105 -10.33 -13.93 -21.25
C THR A 105 -11.24 -12.85 -21.83
N ARG A 106 -12.09 -12.22 -21.00
CA ARG A 106 -13.01 -11.15 -21.39
C ARG A 106 -12.37 -9.75 -21.31
N LYS A 107 -11.12 -9.67 -20.86
CA LYS A 107 -10.36 -8.41 -20.71
C LYS A 107 -11.11 -7.35 -19.89
N ILE A 108 -11.73 -7.77 -18.79
CA ILE A 108 -12.41 -6.88 -17.85
C ILE A 108 -11.37 -6.30 -16.88
N VAL A 109 -11.33 -4.99 -16.78
CA VAL A 109 -10.46 -4.29 -15.83
C VAL A 109 -11.12 -4.31 -14.44
N PHE A 110 -10.57 -5.09 -13.51
CA PHE A 110 -11.04 -5.17 -12.12
C PHE A 110 -10.33 -4.18 -11.21
N ILE A 111 -9.12 -3.75 -11.59
CA ILE A 111 -8.34 -2.78 -10.81
C ILE A 111 -7.48 -1.91 -11.74
N SER A 112 -7.31 -0.63 -11.37
CA SER A 112 -6.50 0.32 -12.13
C SER A 112 -5.62 1.15 -11.18
N PRO A 113 -4.59 0.54 -10.57
CA PRO A 113 -3.68 1.27 -9.70
C PRO A 113 -2.87 2.29 -10.50
N PRO A 114 -2.45 3.41 -9.87
CA PRO A 114 -1.59 4.38 -10.52
C PRO A 114 -0.20 3.80 -10.79
N ASP A 115 0.49 4.35 -11.78
CA ASP A 115 1.92 4.07 -11.94
C ASP A 115 2.73 4.77 -10.84
N ALA A 116 3.79 4.13 -10.38
CA ALA A 116 4.71 4.72 -9.42
C ALA A 116 5.37 5.97 -10.02
N LYS A 117 5.39 7.06 -9.28
CA LYS A 117 5.97 8.34 -9.76
C LYS A 117 7.48 8.23 -10.00
N ASP A 118 8.19 7.50 -9.12
CA ASP A 118 9.60 7.18 -9.29
C ASP A 118 9.72 5.71 -9.70
N GLN A 119 10.19 5.47 -10.91
CA GLN A 119 10.34 4.12 -11.47
C GLN A 119 11.65 3.43 -11.03
N THR A 120 12.58 4.17 -10.40
CA THR A 120 13.83 3.62 -9.87
C THR A 120 13.64 3.14 -8.43
N ASN A 121 12.99 3.99 -7.59
CA ASN A 121 12.63 3.69 -6.21
C ASN A 121 11.10 3.66 -6.08
N SER A 122 10.47 2.64 -6.68
CA SER A 122 9.03 2.60 -6.83
C SER A 122 8.33 2.50 -5.48
N ARG A 123 7.33 3.38 -5.29
CA ARG A 123 6.45 3.47 -4.12
C ARG A 123 5.05 3.89 -4.54
N SER A 124 4.04 3.44 -3.81
CA SER A 124 2.65 3.86 -4.01
C SER A 124 2.16 3.69 -5.46
N GLY A 125 2.45 2.56 -6.10
CA GLY A 125 1.99 2.33 -7.47
C GLY A 125 2.71 1.20 -8.19
N ILE A 126 2.36 1.04 -9.46
CA ILE A 126 2.95 0.03 -10.34
C ILE A 126 4.29 0.51 -10.88
N LYS A 127 5.29 -0.34 -10.79
CA LYS A 127 6.53 -0.15 -11.53
C LYS A 127 6.37 -0.71 -12.94
N THR A 128 6.51 0.15 -13.95
CA THR A 128 6.20 -0.23 -15.33
C THR A 128 7.15 -1.25 -15.92
N SER A 129 8.40 -1.31 -15.41
CA SER A 129 9.43 -2.24 -15.92
C SER A 129 9.21 -3.69 -15.49
N ASP A 130 8.57 -3.94 -14.33
CA ASP A 130 8.35 -5.28 -13.80
C ASP A 130 6.87 -5.60 -13.54
N GLY A 131 5.98 -4.59 -13.62
CA GLY A 131 4.54 -4.73 -13.44
C GLY A 131 4.09 -4.96 -12.01
N GLN A 132 5.00 -4.91 -11.03
CA GLN A 132 4.67 -5.12 -9.63
C GLN A 132 4.04 -3.88 -9.01
N TRP A 133 3.12 -4.09 -8.09
CA TRP A 133 2.54 -3.02 -7.28
C TRP A 133 3.28 -2.90 -5.95
N TYR A 134 3.84 -1.70 -5.73
CA TYR A 134 4.61 -1.34 -4.55
C TYR A 134 3.78 -0.50 -3.58
N ASP A 135 3.95 -0.77 -2.31
CA ASP A 135 3.34 -0.06 -1.20
C ASP A 135 3.97 1.35 -0.98
N PRO A 136 3.46 2.17 -0.04
CA PRO A 136 4.00 3.51 0.22
C PRO A 136 5.45 3.54 0.75
N TRP A 137 6.00 2.43 1.18
CA TRP A 137 7.39 2.34 1.67
C TRP A 137 8.35 1.75 0.65
N GLY A 138 7.84 1.05 -0.38
CA GLY A 138 8.62 0.50 -1.48
C GLY A 138 8.76 -1.02 -1.45
N SER A 139 7.98 -1.72 -0.63
CA SER A 139 7.84 -3.17 -0.67
C SER A 139 6.70 -3.57 -1.61
N GLY A 140 6.81 -4.70 -2.29
CA GLY A 140 5.69 -5.25 -3.04
C GLY A 140 4.64 -5.84 -2.11
N TYR A 141 3.35 -5.70 -2.47
CA TYR A 141 2.27 -6.32 -1.72
C TYR A 141 2.33 -7.84 -1.76
N TYR A 142 2.00 -8.48 -0.62
CA TYR A 142 1.73 -9.90 -0.52
C TYR A 142 0.24 -10.15 -0.65
N ILE A 143 -0.14 -11.18 -1.41
CA ILE A 143 -1.53 -11.58 -1.60
C ILE A 143 -1.59 -13.11 -1.55
N TRP A 144 -2.43 -13.65 -0.67
CA TRP A 144 -2.74 -15.07 -0.67
C TRP A 144 -4.21 -15.28 -0.97
N ILE A 145 -4.48 -16.29 -1.78
CA ILE A 145 -5.80 -16.64 -2.28
C ILE A 145 -6.02 -18.12 -1.94
N ASP A 146 -7.20 -18.46 -1.43
CA ASP A 146 -7.67 -19.83 -1.24
C ASP A 146 -7.77 -20.53 -2.60
N GLY A 147 -6.68 -21.18 -2.97
CA GLY A 147 -6.57 -21.80 -4.29
C GLY A 147 -7.20 -23.18 -4.37
N ASN A 148 -7.31 -23.88 -3.26
CA ASN A 148 -7.93 -25.21 -3.17
C ASN A 148 -9.45 -25.16 -2.93
N TYR A 149 -10.00 -23.94 -2.68
CA TYR A 149 -11.42 -23.66 -2.46
C TYR A 149 -12.01 -24.34 -1.20
N ASP A 150 -11.20 -24.51 -0.17
CA ASP A 150 -11.66 -25.03 1.13
C ASP A 150 -12.15 -23.93 2.11
N ASN A 151 -12.14 -22.68 1.63
CA ASN A 151 -12.52 -21.47 2.38
C ASN A 151 -11.61 -21.20 3.58
N THR A 152 -10.35 -21.64 3.50
CA THR A 152 -9.35 -21.35 4.53
C THR A 152 -8.04 -20.85 3.93
N ILE A 153 -7.39 -19.94 4.63
CA ILE A 153 -6.04 -19.47 4.31
C ILE A 153 -5.21 -19.54 5.58
N ALA A 154 -3.99 -20.06 5.49
CA ALA A 154 -3.04 -20.01 6.59
C ALA A 154 -2.83 -18.56 7.04
N ASN A 155 -2.88 -18.29 8.33
CA ASN A 155 -2.58 -16.95 8.84
C ASN A 155 -1.05 -16.75 8.80
N PRO A 156 -0.53 -15.73 8.11
CA PRO A 156 0.91 -15.45 8.09
C PRO A 156 1.46 -14.97 9.45
N TYR A 157 0.58 -14.66 10.43
CA TYR A 157 0.97 -14.26 11.78
C TYR A 157 0.62 -15.34 12.81
N THR A 158 1.44 -15.44 13.86
CA THR A 158 1.22 -16.43 14.93
C THR A 158 0.23 -15.97 15.98
N ALA A 159 0.06 -14.65 16.17
CA ALA A 159 -0.86 -14.06 17.14
C ALA A 159 -1.31 -12.65 16.72
N ASN A 160 -2.38 -12.16 17.36
CA ASN A 160 -2.91 -10.80 17.22
C ASN A 160 -3.32 -10.38 15.77
N ALA A 161 -3.50 -11.33 14.88
CA ALA A 161 -3.97 -11.12 13.51
C ALA A 161 -5.20 -11.97 13.12
N GLY A 162 -5.97 -12.41 14.10
CA GLY A 162 -7.14 -13.28 13.89
C GLY A 162 -6.85 -14.77 14.12
N ALA A 163 -7.80 -15.61 13.74
CA ALA A 163 -7.67 -17.07 13.87
C ALA A 163 -6.63 -17.65 12.91
N SER A 164 -6.15 -18.85 13.17
CA SER A 164 -5.33 -19.62 12.24
C SER A 164 -5.90 -21.04 12.12
N PRO A 165 -6.36 -21.47 10.91
CA PRO A 165 -6.42 -20.67 9.67
C PRO A 165 -7.51 -19.59 9.69
N LEU A 166 -7.40 -18.62 8.76
CA LEU A 166 -8.43 -17.62 8.52
C LEU A 166 -9.53 -18.21 7.63
N GLN A 167 -10.80 -17.97 7.96
CA GLN A 167 -11.96 -18.43 7.21
C GLN A 167 -12.36 -17.39 6.13
N ILE A 168 -11.44 -17.09 5.22
CA ILE A 168 -11.61 -16.11 4.14
C ILE A 168 -10.89 -16.58 2.89
N GLY A 169 -11.40 -16.19 1.72
CA GLY A 169 -10.87 -16.64 0.45
C GLY A 169 -9.70 -15.81 -0.10
N VAL A 170 -9.45 -14.60 0.43
CA VAL A 170 -8.36 -13.72 -0.03
C VAL A 170 -7.83 -12.88 1.11
N ILE A 171 -6.53 -12.83 1.27
CA ILE A 171 -5.83 -11.91 2.18
C ILE A 171 -4.74 -11.16 1.43
N ALA A 172 -4.46 -9.94 1.87
CA ALA A 172 -3.35 -9.15 1.37
C ALA A 172 -2.71 -8.32 2.48
N TRP A 173 -1.41 -8.09 2.40
CA TRP A 173 -0.70 -7.26 3.38
C TRP A 173 0.54 -6.58 2.81
N SER A 174 1.02 -5.57 3.52
CA SER A 174 2.25 -4.83 3.31
C SER A 174 3.15 -5.00 4.53
N LEU A 175 4.45 -5.01 4.32
CA LEU A 175 5.46 -5.15 5.38
C LEU A 175 5.71 -3.85 6.16
N GLY A 176 4.96 -2.77 5.88
CA GLY A 176 5.08 -1.52 6.62
C GLY A 176 6.38 -0.74 6.38
N ALA A 177 6.72 0.10 7.35
CA ALA A 177 7.78 1.09 7.22
C ALA A 177 9.19 0.50 7.32
N ASP A 178 9.39 -0.55 8.09
CA ASP A 178 10.67 -1.21 8.24
C ASP A 178 10.95 -2.23 7.14
N GLN A 179 9.96 -2.52 6.27
CA GLN A 179 10.01 -3.46 5.15
C GLN A 179 10.37 -4.90 5.58
N ASN A 180 10.16 -5.22 6.84
CA ASN A 180 10.29 -6.54 7.41
C ASN A 180 8.95 -6.96 8.02
N GLY A 181 8.57 -8.23 7.90
CA GLY A 181 7.28 -8.66 8.40
C GLY A 181 6.96 -10.09 8.04
N ALA A 182 5.68 -10.45 8.09
CA ALA A 182 5.22 -11.78 7.77
C ALA A 182 5.39 -12.09 6.27
N THR A 183 6.03 -13.21 6.00
CA THR A 183 6.25 -13.76 4.65
C THR A 183 5.90 -15.25 4.66
N ALA A 184 5.99 -15.91 3.51
CA ALA A 184 5.84 -17.37 3.46
C ALA A 184 6.88 -18.14 4.31
N ALA A 185 8.03 -17.53 4.60
CA ALA A 185 9.13 -18.13 5.34
C ALA A 185 9.31 -17.61 6.78
N ALA A 186 8.70 -16.47 7.13
CA ALA A 186 8.85 -15.81 8.43
C ALA A 186 7.50 -15.33 8.95
N SER A 187 7.16 -15.66 10.18
CA SER A 187 5.93 -15.25 10.84
C SER A 187 6.18 -14.93 12.31
N GLY A 188 5.36 -14.04 12.87
CA GLY A 188 5.44 -13.62 14.27
C GLY A 188 4.14 -13.02 14.79
N ASP A 189 4.20 -12.50 16.00
CA ASP A 189 3.07 -11.78 16.59
C ASP A 189 2.90 -10.40 15.92
N LYS A 190 1.70 -10.15 15.34
CA LYS A 190 1.36 -8.91 14.63
C LYS A 190 1.59 -7.62 15.44
N LYS A 191 1.61 -7.71 16.76
CA LYS A 191 1.80 -6.54 17.66
C LYS A 191 3.21 -6.38 18.21
N THR A 192 4.18 -7.14 17.72
CA THR A 192 5.54 -7.12 18.29
C THR A 192 6.62 -7.11 17.22
N GLY A 193 7.71 -6.40 17.53
CA GLY A 193 8.92 -6.38 16.70
C GLY A 193 8.67 -5.85 15.30
N VAL A 194 9.21 -6.53 14.31
CA VAL A 194 9.12 -6.18 12.88
C VAL A 194 7.72 -6.36 12.27
N TYR A 195 6.77 -6.93 13.00
CA TYR A 195 5.41 -7.18 12.50
C TYR A 195 4.40 -6.11 12.92
N ASP A 196 4.77 -5.19 13.83
CA ASP A 196 3.83 -4.21 14.41
C ASP A 196 3.39 -3.13 13.40
N ASP A 197 4.24 -2.77 12.49
CA ASP A 197 3.95 -1.77 11.47
C ASP A 197 3.36 -2.34 10.17
N ASP A 198 3.30 -3.68 10.02
CA ASP A 198 2.63 -4.34 8.91
C ASP A 198 1.18 -3.87 8.77
N VAL A 199 0.71 -3.69 7.55
CA VAL A 199 -0.70 -3.35 7.26
C VAL A 199 -1.38 -4.57 6.65
N ILE A 200 -2.49 -5.01 7.24
CA ILE A 200 -3.19 -6.24 6.83
C ILE A 200 -4.62 -5.96 6.39
N SER A 201 -5.17 -6.73 5.42
CA SER A 201 -6.48 -6.48 4.83
C SER A 201 -7.65 -6.94 5.70
N TRP A 202 -7.46 -7.90 6.57
CA TRP A 202 -8.53 -8.63 7.29
C TRP A 202 -8.77 -8.18 8.74
N GLN A 203 -8.19 -7.03 9.14
CA GLN A 203 -8.47 -6.34 10.42
C GLN A 203 -8.73 -4.86 10.22
#